data_1f2f5c56278da68b97343403836ffe41
#
_entry.id   1f2f5c56278da68b97343403836ffe41
#
_cell.length_a   1.000
_cell.length_b   1.000
_cell.length_c   1.000
_cell.angle_alpha   90.00
_cell.angle_beta   90.00
_cell.angle_gamma   90.00
#
_symmetry.space_group_name_H-M   'P 1'
#
loop_
_entity.id
_entity.type
_entity.pdbx_description
1 polymer ?
#
loop_
_entity_poly.entity_id
_entity_poly.type
_entity_poly.pdbx_seq_one_letter_code
_entity_poly.pdbx_strand_id
1 'polypeptide(L)'
;FRVREFEQMELEYFVKPGVDEEAHESWVQSRVNWWIEQGINSNNLELYKVPQEELAHYSKATVDLMYRFPHGLEELEGIANRTDFDLGSHTKDQEDYKIQAIVETNTESNAKLAIENTEEKTWQIPYVIEPSAGVDRGVLAIMNEAFNVEQLDNDKSRTVMAFKPHLAPIKAAILPLKKHTLAIVNKAKSLKASFQKLGLGKITYEA
;
A
#
# COMPACT_ATOMS: atom_id res chain seq x y z
N PHE A 1 15.42 -6.54 -7.38
CA PHE A 1 14.93 -7.21 -6.17
C PHE A 1 13.68 -8.04 -6.53
N ARG A 2 13.88 -9.34 -6.79
CA ARG A 2 12.80 -10.30 -7.10
C ARG A 2 13.02 -11.58 -6.30
N VAL A 3 11.95 -12.09 -5.70
CA VAL A 3 11.94 -13.31 -4.89
C VAL A 3 10.85 -14.26 -5.36
N ARG A 4 10.91 -15.54 -4.98
CA ARG A 4 9.92 -16.53 -5.39
C ARG A 4 8.64 -16.48 -4.56
N GLU A 5 8.77 -16.09 -3.30
CA GLU A 5 7.66 -15.94 -2.36
C GLU A 5 7.70 -14.53 -1.81
N PHE A 6 6.57 -13.83 -1.81
CA PHE A 6 6.43 -12.47 -1.31
C PHE A 6 4.99 -12.22 -0.90
N GLU A 7 4.79 -11.25 -0.02
CA GLU A 7 3.47 -10.73 0.32
C GLU A 7 3.16 -9.52 -0.56
N GLN A 8 1.94 -9.45 -1.05
CA GLN A 8 1.45 -8.37 -1.89
C GLN A 8 0.25 -7.70 -1.25
N MET A 9 0.20 -6.38 -1.36
CA MET A 9 -0.98 -5.57 -1.03
C MET A 9 -1.67 -5.21 -2.32
N GLU A 10 -2.90 -5.64 -2.50
CA GLU A 10 -3.74 -5.31 -3.63
C GLU A 10 -5.05 -4.73 -3.13
N LEU A 11 -5.55 -3.72 -3.83
CA LEU A 11 -6.83 -3.10 -3.56
C LEU A 11 -7.61 -3.02 -4.86
N GLU A 12 -8.81 -3.59 -4.85
CA GLU A 12 -9.74 -3.59 -5.98
C GLU A 12 -10.82 -2.54 -5.75
N TYR A 13 -10.78 -1.45 -6.49
CA TYR A 13 -11.77 -0.39 -6.40
C TYR A 13 -12.69 -0.42 -7.61
N PHE A 14 -13.96 -0.70 -7.35
CA PHE A 14 -14.98 -0.86 -8.38
C PHE A 14 -15.65 0.47 -8.71
N VAL A 15 -15.68 0.79 -10.00
CA VAL A 15 -16.29 2.03 -10.50
C VAL A 15 -17.25 1.75 -11.66
N LYS A 16 -18.15 2.67 -11.91
CA LYS A 16 -19.00 2.61 -13.11
C LYS A 16 -18.13 2.86 -14.35
N PRO A 17 -18.43 2.20 -15.49
CA PRO A 17 -17.82 2.57 -16.77
C PRO A 17 -17.98 4.05 -17.07
N GLY A 18 -16.94 4.69 -17.58
CA GLY A 18 -16.92 6.11 -17.96
C GLY A 18 -16.46 7.08 -16.86
N VAL A 19 -16.27 6.62 -15.60
CA VAL A 19 -15.65 7.43 -14.54
C VAL A 19 -14.29 6.87 -14.09
N ASP A 20 -13.83 5.87 -14.80
CA ASP A 20 -12.60 5.11 -14.48
C ASP A 20 -11.33 5.95 -14.60
N GLU A 21 -11.25 6.89 -15.53
CA GLU A 21 -10.07 7.75 -15.70
C GLU A 21 -9.91 8.71 -14.51
N GLU A 22 -11.00 9.37 -14.10
CA GLU A 22 -10.99 10.24 -12.92
C GLU A 22 -10.69 9.45 -11.63
N ALA A 23 -11.27 8.27 -11.49
CA ALA A 23 -11.01 7.38 -10.37
C ALA A 23 -9.54 6.93 -10.34
N HIS A 24 -8.97 6.58 -11.49
CA HIS A 24 -7.56 6.20 -11.61
C HIS A 24 -6.62 7.34 -11.19
N GLU A 25 -6.82 8.56 -11.70
CA GLU A 25 -6.03 9.74 -11.29
C GLU A 25 -6.14 10.00 -9.78
N SER A 26 -7.35 9.90 -9.24
CA SER A 26 -7.60 10.07 -7.79
C SER A 26 -6.85 9.03 -6.96
N TRP A 27 -6.84 7.77 -7.41
CA TRP A 27 -6.10 6.71 -6.74
C TRP A 27 -4.59 6.90 -6.82
N VAL A 28 -4.05 7.30 -7.97
CA VAL A 28 -2.62 7.63 -8.10
C VAL A 28 -2.23 8.68 -7.06
N GLN A 29 -2.98 9.77 -6.96
CA GLN A 29 -2.68 10.82 -5.98
C GLN A 29 -2.84 10.33 -4.53
N SER A 30 -3.86 9.52 -4.25
CA SER A 30 -4.10 8.95 -2.92
C SER A 30 -2.96 8.04 -2.49
N ARG A 31 -2.42 7.22 -3.41
CA ARG A 31 -1.30 6.33 -3.13
C ARG A 31 0.00 7.08 -2.90
N VAL A 32 0.29 8.12 -3.69
CA VAL A 32 1.44 9.01 -3.45
C VAL A 32 1.37 9.60 -2.05
N ASN A 33 0.22 10.16 -1.67
CA ASN A 33 0.04 10.76 -0.35
C ASN A 33 0.20 9.71 0.77
N TRP A 34 -0.35 8.52 0.58
CA TRP A 34 -0.21 7.44 1.54
C TRP A 34 1.25 7.07 1.81
N TRP A 35 2.08 6.93 0.75
CA TRP A 35 3.51 6.63 0.92
C TRP A 35 4.25 7.76 1.64
N ILE A 36 3.91 9.03 1.35
CA ILE A 36 4.48 10.18 2.06
C ILE A 36 4.10 10.13 3.55
N GLU A 37 2.87 9.77 3.88
CA GLU A 37 2.43 9.58 5.27
C GLU A 37 3.18 8.45 5.97
N GLN A 38 3.56 7.39 5.25
CA GLN A 38 4.41 6.33 5.79
C GLN A 38 5.87 6.78 6.01
N GLY A 39 6.25 7.94 5.53
CA GLY A 39 7.57 8.54 5.75
C GLY A 39 8.48 8.56 4.54
N ILE A 40 7.99 8.18 3.38
CA ILE A 40 8.74 8.31 2.13
C ILE A 40 8.87 9.80 1.78
N ASN A 41 10.09 10.24 1.44
CA ASN A 41 10.32 11.59 0.98
C ASN A 41 9.79 11.76 -0.46
N SER A 42 8.95 12.78 -0.68
CA SER A 42 8.37 13.05 -2.00
C SER A 42 9.43 13.26 -3.10
N ASN A 43 10.62 13.74 -2.76
CA ASN A 43 11.73 13.91 -3.72
C ASN A 43 12.32 12.57 -4.20
N ASN A 44 12.01 11.47 -3.51
CA ASN A 44 12.43 10.13 -3.87
C ASN A 44 11.33 9.35 -4.62
N LEU A 45 10.18 9.99 -4.89
CA LEU A 45 9.07 9.41 -5.64
C LEU A 45 8.99 10.05 -7.03
N GLU A 46 8.77 9.23 -8.04
CA GLU A 46 8.51 9.65 -9.41
C GLU A 46 7.31 8.88 -9.97
N LEU A 47 6.47 9.54 -10.75
CA LEU A 47 5.36 8.89 -11.45
C LEU A 47 5.81 8.52 -12.86
N TYR A 48 5.73 7.25 -13.19
CA TYR A 48 5.97 6.72 -14.54
C TYR A 48 4.65 6.29 -15.17
N LYS A 49 4.19 7.02 -16.16
CA LYS A 49 3.03 6.61 -16.97
C LYS A 49 3.50 5.56 -17.96
N VAL A 50 3.01 4.35 -17.80
CA VAL A 50 3.37 3.23 -18.67
C VAL A 50 2.89 3.52 -20.09
N PRO A 51 3.79 3.48 -21.10
CA PRO A 51 3.42 3.65 -22.52
C PRO A 51 2.44 2.60 -22.98
N GLN A 52 1.59 2.93 -23.96
CA GLN A 52 0.54 2.04 -24.47
C GLN A 52 1.08 0.67 -24.94
N GLU A 53 2.26 0.67 -25.53
CA GLU A 53 2.95 -0.52 -26.05
C GLU A 53 3.52 -1.45 -24.95
N GLU A 54 3.66 -0.91 -23.72
CA GLU A 54 4.18 -1.66 -22.57
C GLU A 54 3.06 -2.08 -21.59
N LEU A 55 1.83 -1.60 -21.83
CA LEU A 55 0.71 -1.95 -20.98
C LEU A 55 0.44 -3.45 -20.95
N ALA A 56 0.12 -3.98 -19.78
CA ALA A 56 -0.42 -5.33 -19.68
C ALA A 56 -1.75 -5.42 -20.46
N HIS A 57 -2.02 -6.60 -21.03
CA HIS A 57 -3.18 -6.84 -21.88
C HIS A 57 -4.54 -6.57 -21.20
N TYR A 58 -4.56 -6.56 -19.86
CA TYR A 58 -5.75 -6.27 -19.06
C TYR A 58 -5.89 -4.79 -18.69
N SER A 59 -4.90 -3.95 -19.00
CA SER A 59 -4.89 -2.57 -18.54
C SER A 59 -5.14 -1.58 -19.66
N LYS A 60 -6.04 -0.63 -19.41
CA LYS A 60 -6.26 0.56 -20.25
C LYS A 60 -5.21 1.63 -19.99
N ALA A 61 -4.77 1.75 -18.74
CA ALA A 61 -3.77 2.70 -18.29
C ALA A 61 -3.11 2.19 -17.01
N THR A 62 -1.81 2.39 -16.87
CA THR A 62 -1.07 2.10 -15.64
C THR A 62 -0.15 3.26 -15.33
N VAL A 63 -0.07 3.60 -14.06
CA VAL A 63 0.93 4.53 -13.54
C VAL A 63 1.72 3.79 -12.47
N ASP A 64 3.04 3.68 -12.68
CA ASP A 64 3.94 3.14 -11.68
C ASP A 64 4.47 4.28 -10.80
N LEU A 65 4.34 4.10 -9.50
CA LEU A 65 4.98 4.93 -8.51
C LEU A 65 6.39 4.39 -8.29
N MET A 66 7.37 5.09 -8.82
CA MET A 66 8.79 4.74 -8.73
C MET A 66 9.39 5.32 -7.45
N TYR A 67 10.26 4.57 -6.82
CA TYR A 67 11.02 5.01 -5.66
C TYR A 67 12.52 4.89 -5.91
N ARG A 68 13.28 5.87 -5.41
CA ARG A 68 14.74 5.94 -5.53
C ARG A 68 15.41 5.12 -4.42
N PHE A 69 15.57 3.82 -4.68
CA PHE A 69 16.35 2.93 -3.83
C PHE A 69 17.85 3.23 -3.91
N PRO A 70 18.68 2.74 -2.98
CA PRO A 70 20.14 2.90 -3.05
C PRO A 70 20.77 2.33 -4.32
N HIS A 71 20.14 1.36 -4.96
CA HIS A 71 20.59 0.70 -6.20
C HIS A 71 19.94 1.25 -7.47
N GLY A 72 19.06 2.24 -7.37
CA GLY A 72 18.44 2.88 -8.52
C GLY A 72 16.97 3.19 -8.34
N LEU A 73 16.38 3.78 -9.38
CA LEU A 73 14.96 4.05 -9.47
C LEU A 73 14.24 2.76 -9.88
N GLU A 74 13.36 2.27 -9.01
CA GLU A 74 12.60 1.04 -9.22
C GLU A 74 11.14 1.24 -8.82
N GLU A 75 10.26 0.46 -9.41
CA GLU A 75 8.85 0.45 -9.10
C GLU A 75 8.60 0.10 -7.62
N LEU A 76 7.79 0.92 -6.94
CA LEU A 76 7.31 0.69 -5.58
C LEU A 76 5.87 0.17 -5.58
N GLU A 77 5.03 0.72 -6.43
CA GLU A 77 3.61 0.38 -6.54
C GLU A 77 3.12 0.65 -7.96
N GLY A 78 2.36 -0.27 -8.54
CA GLY A 78 1.63 -0.06 -9.78
C GLY A 78 0.17 0.30 -9.50
N ILE A 79 -0.39 1.26 -10.24
CA ILE A 79 -1.82 1.60 -10.17
C ILE A 79 -2.40 1.42 -11.56
N ALA A 80 -3.21 0.38 -11.75
CA ALA A 80 -3.78 0.00 -13.03
C ALA A 80 -5.26 0.32 -13.14
N ASN A 81 -5.68 0.81 -14.30
CA ASN A 81 -7.07 0.81 -14.72
C ASN A 81 -7.31 -0.46 -15.56
N ARG A 82 -7.90 -1.47 -14.95
CA ARG A 82 -8.12 -2.80 -15.55
C ARG A 82 -9.42 -2.89 -16.33
N THR A 83 -10.20 -1.80 -16.37
CA THR A 83 -11.52 -1.77 -17.00
C THR A 83 -12.44 -2.89 -16.48
N ASP A 84 -13.18 -3.55 -17.34
CA ASP A 84 -14.02 -4.72 -17.04
C ASP A 84 -13.33 -6.06 -17.34
N PHE A 85 -12.01 -6.04 -17.57
CA PHE A 85 -11.29 -7.21 -18.03
C PHE A 85 -11.54 -8.45 -17.17
N ASP A 86 -11.34 -8.33 -15.86
CA ASP A 86 -11.50 -9.47 -14.94
C ASP A 86 -12.97 -9.88 -14.78
N LEU A 87 -13.82 -8.94 -14.43
CA LEU A 87 -15.24 -9.22 -14.18
C LEU A 87 -15.98 -9.56 -15.48
N GLY A 88 -15.60 -8.94 -16.61
CA GLY A 88 -16.13 -9.26 -17.92
C GLY A 88 -15.81 -10.68 -18.35
N SER A 89 -14.55 -11.10 -18.19
CA SER A 89 -14.10 -12.47 -18.52
C SER A 89 -14.86 -13.53 -17.73
N HIS A 90 -15.28 -13.21 -16.50
CA HIS A 90 -15.97 -14.13 -15.62
C HIS A 90 -17.50 -13.98 -15.58
N THR A 91 -18.05 -13.02 -16.32
CA THR A 91 -19.50 -12.81 -16.36
C THR A 91 -20.13 -13.62 -17.49
N LYS A 92 -21.02 -14.55 -17.13
CA LYS A 92 -21.83 -15.30 -18.08
C LYS A 92 -23.01 -14.47 -18.62
N ASP A 93 -23.62 -14.96 -19.67
CA ASP A 93 -24.89 -14.44 -20.21
C ASP A 93 -24.83 -12.96 -20.61
N GLN A 94 -23.66 -12.47 -21.07
CA GLN A 94 -23.47 -11.08 -21.49
C GLN A 94 -24.48 -10.62 -22.55
N GLU A 95 -24.78 -11.48 -23.53
CA GLU A 95 -25.75 -11.19 -24.59
C GLU A 95 -27.17 -11.01 -24.05
N ASP A 96 -27.59 -11.87 -23.12
CA ASP A 96 -28.96 -11.85 -22.55
C ASP A 96 -29.24 -10.56 -21.78
N TYR A 97 -28.20 -10.00 -21.15
CA TYR A 97 -28.28 -8.74 -20.40
C TYR A 97 -27.89 -7.52 -21.23
N LYS A 98 -27.53 -7.70 -22.51
CA LYS A 98 -27.03 -6.63 -23.38
C LYS A 98 -25.84 -5.88 -22.78
N ILE A 99 -24.97 -6.61 -22.10
CA ILE A 99 -23.78 -6.06 -21.48
C ILE A 99 -22.71 -5.99 -22.56
N GLN A 100 -22.17 -4.80 -22.77
CA GLN A 100 -20.97 -4.63 -23.60
C GLN A 100 -19.75 -4.72 -22.70
N ALA A 101 -19.09 -5.85 -22.72
CA ALA A 101 -17.78 -6.01 -22.09
C ALA A 101 -16.68 -5.83 -23.14
N ILE A 102 -15.52 -5.31 -22.72
CA ILE A 102 -14.36 -5.16 -23.60
C ILE A 102 -13.79 -6.54 -23.96
N VAL A 103 -13.94 -7.53 -23.08
CA VAL A 103 -13.43 -8.89 -23.26
C VAL A 103 -14.55 -9.89 -23.47
N GLU A 104 -14.24 -10.96 -24.20
CA GLU A 104 -15.14 -12.09 -24.35
C GLU A 104 -15.26 -12.88 -23.04
N THR A 105 -16.47 -13.35 -22.77
CA THR A 105 -16.76 -14.21 -21.62
C THR A 105 -15.99 -15.53 -21.75
N ASN A 106 -15.39 -15.97 -20.65
CA ASN A 106 -14.91 -17.33 -20.52
C ASN A 106 -16.08 -18.31 -20.61
N THR A 107 -16.02 -19.28 -21.51
CA THR A 107 -17.10 -20.26 -21.76
C THR A 107 -17.46 -21.13 -20.55
N GLU A 108 -16.54 -21.27 -19.60
CA GLU A 108 -16.76 -22.01 -18.35
C GLU A 108 -17.30 -21.14 -17.20
N SER A 109 -17.47 -19.84 -17.46
CA SER A 109 -17.95 -18.92 -16.44
C SER A 109 -19.40 -19.24 -16.05
N ASN A 110 -19.66 -19.28 -14.75
CA ASN A 110 -20.97 -19.56 -14.18
C ASN A 110 -21.49 -18.46 -13.25
N ALA A 111 -20.76 -17.37 -13.14
CA ALA A 111 -21.11 -16.23 -12.30
C ALA A 111 -21.69 -15.08 -13.13
N LYS A 112 -22.52 -14.26 -12.50
CA LYS A 112 -23.01 -12.98 -13.03
C LYS A 112 -22.42 -11.88 -12.18
N LEU A 113 -21.42 -11.18 -12.71
CA LEU A 113 -20.66 -10.15 -12.01
C LEU A 113 -21.04 -8.74 -12.46
N ALA A 114 -22.23 -8.60 -13.00
CA ALA A 114 -22.80 -7.32 -13.42
C ALA A 114 -23.68 -6.73 -12.31
N ILE A 115 -23.74 -5.40 -12.25
CA ILE A 115 -24.62 -4.63 -11.39
C ILE A 115 -25.74 -3.99 -12.20
N GLU A 116 -26.94 -3.89 -11.62
CA GLU A 116 -28.05 -3.21 -12.25
C GLU A 116 -27.94 -1.69 -12.06
N ASN A 117 -27.95 -0.96 -13.15
CA ASN A 117 -28.20 0.47 -13.12
C ASN A 117 -29.73 0.67 -13.03
N THR A 118 -30.22 0.95 -11.83
CA THR A 118 -31.67 1.06 -11.55
C THR A 118 -32.33 2.24 -12.23
N GLU A 119 -31.58 3.28 -12.59
CA GLU A 119 -32.06 4.47 -13.27
C GLU A 119 -32.32 4.19 -14.76
N GLU A 120 -31.34 3.54 -15.40
CA GLU A 120 -31.39 3.22 -16.82
C GLU A 120 -31.99 1.84 -17.12
N LYS A 121 -32.21 1.02 -16.10
CA LYS A 121 -32.66 -0.39 -16.20
C LYS A 121 -31.74 -1.22 -17.11
N THR A 122 -30.46 -0.96 -17.03
CA THR A 122 -29.38 -1.68 -17.75
C THR A 122 -28.47 -2.41 -16.79
N TRP A 123 -27.78 -3.42 -17.29
CA TRP A 123 -26.77 -4.14 -16.53
C TRP A 123 -25.41 -3.67 -17.00
N GLN A 124 -24.50 -3.41 -16.05
CA GLN A 124 -23.16 -2.93 -16.33
C GLN A 124 -22.15 -3.78 -15.55
N ILE A 125 -21.02 -4.08 -16.19
CA ILE A 125 -19.88 -4.67 -15.51
C ILE A 125 -19.06 -3.53 -14.91
N PRO A 126 -18.78 -3.54 -13.59
CA PRO A 126 -17.91 -2.53 -12.99
C PRO A 126 -16.50 -2.57 -13.58
N TYR A 127 -15.90 -1.41 -13.70
CA TYR A 127 -14.45 -1.31 -13.98
C TYR A 127 -13.67 -1.38 -12.67
N VAL A 128 -12.43 -1.83 -12.77
CA VAL A 128 -11.55 -2.03 -11.62
C VAL A 128 -10.36 -1.09 -11.71
N ILE A 129 -10.10 -0.36 -10.64
CA ILE A 129 -8.85 0.36 -10.40
C ILE A 129 -8.08 -0.43 -9.34
N GLU A 130 -6.87 -0.86 -9.67
CA GLU A 130 -6.05 -1.72 -8.83
C GLU A 130 -4.72 -1.07 -8.47
N PRO A 131 -4.55 -0.49 -7.28
CA PRO A 131 -3.26 -0.27 -6.67
C PRO A 131 -2.67 -1.59 -6.14
N SER A 132 -1.43 -1.88 -6.52
CA SER A 132 -0.73 -3.12 -6.16
C SER A 132 0.72 -2.84 -5.77
N ALA A 133 1.13 -3.27 -4.57
CA ALA A 133 2.48 -3.08 -4.04
C ALA A 133 2.99 -4.32 -3.29
N GLY A 134 4.25 -4.66 -3.49
CA GLY A 134 4.93 -5.70 -2.72
C GLY A 134 5.24 -5.21 -1.29
N VAL A 135 4.79 -5.98 -0.27
CA VAL A 135 5.00 -5.62 1.15
C VAL A 135 6.49 -5.48 1.47
N ASP A 136 7.31 -6.46 1.09
CA ASP A 136 8.74 -6.46 1.38
C ASP A 136 9.45 -5.26 0.72
N ARG A 137 9.05 -4.90 -0.49
CA ARG A 137 9.59 -3.75 -1.20
C ARG A 137 9.21 -2.44 -0.51
N GLY A 138 7.96 -2.34 -0.04
CA GLY A 138 7.49 -1.22 0.78
C GLY A 138 8.25 -1.10 2.10
N VAL A 139 8.47 -2.21 2.79
CA VAL A 139 9.28 -2.25 4.02
C VAL A 139 10.70 -1.77 3.74
N LEU A 140 11.33 -2.24 2.65
CA LEU A 140 12.68 -1.80 2.27
C LEU A 140 12.73 -0.30 1.99
N ALA A 141 11.77 0.25 1.27
CA ALA A 141 11.69 1.69 0.99
C ALA A 141 11.57 2.51 2.30
N ILE A 142 10.66 2.12 3.19
CA ILE A 142 10.46 2.76 4.49
C ILE A 142 11.71 2.67 5.37
N MET A 143 12.39 1.52 5.37
CA MET A 143 13.65 1.36 6.12
C MET A 143 14.77 2.24 5.55
N ASN A 144 14.85 2.35 4.23
CA ASN A 144 15.83 3.22 3.57
C ASN A 144 15.62 4.70 3.94
N GLU A 145 14.39 5.18 3.95
CA GLU A 145 14.06 6.55 4.39
C GLU A 145 14.32 6.78 5.88
N ALA A 146 14.02 5.78 6.70
CA ALA A 146 14.19 5.88 8.14
C ALA A 146 15.64 5.78 8.61
N PHE A 147 16.54 5.23 7.77
CA PHE A 147 17.94 5.04 8.11
C PHE A 147 18.68 6.37 8.16
N ASN A 148 19.28 6.68 9.30
CA ASN A 148 20.06 7.89 9.50
C ASN A 148 21.29 7.61 10.38
N VAL A 149 22.40 8.28 10.06
CA VAL A 149 23.62 8.26 10.87
C VAL A 149 23.80 9.63 11.49
N GLU A 150 23.49 9.73 12.77
CA GLU A 150 23.65 10.97 13.54
C GLU A 150 25.10 11.08 14.04
N GLN A 151 25.70 12.25 13.81
CA GLN A 151 26.99 12.58 14.42
C GLN A 151 26.77 13.09 15.84
N LEU A 152 27.50 12.57 16.77
CA LEU A 152 27.49 12.95 18.18
C LEU A 152 28.76 13.71 18.53
N ASP A 153 28.82 14.28 19.74
CA ASP A 153 30.02 14.90 20.26
C ASP A 153 31.18 13.88 20.35
N ASN A 154 32.42 14.37 20.25
CA ASN A 154 33.64 13.57 20.31
C ASN A 154 33.83 12.51 19.18
N ASP A 155 33.51 12.89 17.95
CA ASP A 155 33.69 12.07 16.74
C ASP A 155 32.96 10.70 16.78
N LYS A 156 31.96 10.60 17.65
CA LYS A 156 31.09 9.41 17.71
C LYS A 156 29.91 9.56 16.77
N SER A 157 29.44 8.45 16.29
CA SER A 157 28.20 8.39 15.51
C SER A 157 27.28 7.31 16.06
N ARG A 158 25.99 7.45 15.76
CA ARG A 158 25.00 6.40 16.02
C ARG A 158 24.08 6.23 14.81
N THR A 159 23.68 5.01 14.56
CA THR A 159 22.62 4.70 13.58
C THR A 159 21.27 4.82 14.25
N VAL A 160 20.37 5.52 13.59
CA VAL A 160 18.99 5.71 14.03
C VAL A 160 18.05 5.28 12.90
N MET A 161 17.02 4.54 13.26
CA MET A 161 15.88 4.24 12.37
C MET A 161 14.73 5.17 12.75
N ALA A 162 14.62 6.29 12.03
CA ALA A 162 13.66 7.36 12.30
C ALA A 162 12.27 7.05 11.71
N PHE A 163 11.68 5.91 12.09
CA PHE A 163 10.35 5.53 11.64
C PHE A 163 9.26 6.51 12.10
N LYS A 164 8.23 6.66 11.28
CA LYS A 164 6.99 7.27 11.75
C LYS A 164 6.45 6.49 12.95
N PRO A 165 5.88 7.15 13.97
CA PRO A 165 5.46 6.47 15.22
C PRO A 165 4.50 5.29 15.00
N HIS A 166 3.60 5.37 14.02
CA HIS A 166 2.66 4.30 13.72
C HIS A 166 3.32 3.06 13.10
N LEU A 167 4.50 3.22 12.47
CA LEU A 167 5.28 2.11 11.89
C LEU A 167 6.34 1.56 12.85
N ALA A 168 6.73 2.32 13.88
CA ALA A 168 7.75 1.86 14.81
C ALA A 168 7.34 0.55 15.51
N PRO A 169 8.17 -0.53 15.47
CA PRO A 169 7.83 -1.82 16.07
C PRO A 169 7.63 -1.74 17.58
N ILE A 170 8.39 -0.84 18.24
CA ILE A 170 8.28 -0.54 19.66
C ILE A 170 7.76 0.89 19.80
N LYS A 171 6.61 1.04 20.45
CA LYS A 171 5.93 2.33 20.60
C LYS A 171 6.50 3.18 21.72
N ALA A 172 6.97 2.54 22.79
CA ALA A 172 7.65 3.20 23.89
C ALA A 172 8.55 2.22 24.63
N ALA A 173 9.67 2.74 25.14
CA ALA A 173 10.56 2.04 26.04
C ALA A 173 10.56 2.73 27.41
N ILE A 174 10.42 1.98 28.48
CA ILE A 174 10.45 2.49 29.86
C ILE A 174 11.76 2.04 30.47
N LEU A 175 12.62 3.02 30.74
CA LEU A 175 13.98 2.83 31.21
C LEU A 175 14.10 3.40 32.62
N PRO A 176 14.19 2.58 33.69
CA PRO A 176 14.40 3.11 35.04
C PRO A 176 15.78 3.73 35.18
N LEU A 177 15.83 4.98 35.62
CA LEU A 177 17.09 5.72 35.76
C LEU A 177 18.06 5.03 36.74
N LYS A 178 17.54 4.31 37.74
CA LYS A 178 18.31 3.54 38.74
C LYS A 178 17.69 2.16 38.93
N LYS A 179 18.31 1.14 38.34
CA LYS A 179 17.81 -0.23 38.36
C LYS A 179 17.86 -0.94 39.71
N HIS A 180 18.62 -0.42 40.67
CA HIS A 180 18.69 -0.97 42.03
C HIS A 180 17.75 -0.28 43.05
N THR A 181 17.00 0.75 42.63
CA THR A 181 16.06 1.45 43.51
C THR A 181 14.66 0.90 43.29
N LEU A 182 14.16 0.06 44.21
CA LEU A 182 12.88 -0.64 44.08
C LEU A 182 11.70 0.28 43.78
N ALA A 183 11.63 1.47 44.37
CA ALA A 183 10.55 2.43 44.10
C ALA A 183 10.52 2.86 42.62
N ILE A 184 11.70 3.12 42.02
CA ILE A 184 11.82 3.52 40.62
C ILE A 184 11.46 2.34 39.70
N VAL A 185 11.97 1.13 40.02
CA VAL A 185 11.67 -0.08 39.27
C VAL A 185 10.18 -0.41 39.29
N ASN A 186 9.54 -0.35 40.45
CA ASN A 186 8.11 -0.62 40.59
C ASN A 186 7.26 0.41 39.85
N LYS A 187 7.64 1.69 39.89
CA LYS A 187 6.97 2.72 39.10
C LYS A 187 7.11 2.50 37.59
N ALA A 188 8.31 2.15 37.13
CA ALA A 188 8.56 1.85 35.74
C ALA A 188 7.73 0.66 35.23
N LYS A 189 7.65 -0.43 36.01
CA LYS A 189 6.79 -1.60 35.70
C LYS A 189 5.31 -1.22 35.66
N SER A 190 4.84 -0.40 36.62
CA SER A 190 3.47 0.10 36.66
C SER A 190 3.15 0.95 35.42
N LEU A 191 4.05 1.83 34.98
CA LEU A 191 3.90 2.63 33.77
C LEU A 191 3.82 1.74 32.53
N LYS A 192 4.70 0.73 32.41
CA LYS A 192 4.60 -0.25 31.31
C LYS A 192 3.21 -0.89 31.25
N ALA A 193 2.73 -1.39 32.38
CA ALA A 193 1.40 -2.01 32.46
C ALA A 193 0.26 -1.05 32.06
N SER A 194 0.37 0.22 32.49
CA SER A 194 -0.60 1.25 32.11
C SER A 194 -0.59 1.53 30.61
N PHE A 195 0.58 1.66 30.00
CA PHE A 195 0.72 1.92 28.56
C PHE A 195 0.28 0.73 27.71
N GLN A 196 0.54 -0.50 28.16
CA GLN A 196 0.06 -1.70 27.48
C GLN A 196 -1.48 -1.75 27.41
N LYS A 197 -2.18 -1.25 28.43
CA LYS A 197 -3.65 -1.19 28.44
C LYS A 197 -4.23 -0.22 27.43
N LEU A 198 -3.44 0.73 26.91
CA LEU A 198 -3.88 1.66 25.87
C LEU A 198 -3.98 1.01 24.48
N GLY A 199 -3.46 -0.22 24.31
CA GLY A 199 -3.54 -0.93 23.02
C GLY A 199 -2.72 -0.32 21.89
N LEU A 200 -1.75 0.55 22.18
CA LEU A 200 -0.96 1.28 21.19
C LEU A 200 0.13 0.44 20.50
N GLY A 201 0.27 -0.82 20.86
CA GLY A 201 1.29 -1.72 20.35
C GLY A 201 2.34 -2.09 21.39
N LYS A 202 3.53 -2.53 20.95
CA LYS A 202 4.56 -3.07 21.86
C LYS A 202 5.19 -1.98 22.72
N ILE A 203 5.14 -2.18 24.04
CA ILE A 203 5.82 -1.37 25.05
C ILE A 203 6.91 -2.23 25.68
N THR A 204 8.15 -1.77 25.66
CA THR A 204 9.28 -2.48 26.29
C THR A 204 9.65 -1.90 27.64
N TYR A 205 10.34 -2.67 28.44
CA TYR A 205 10.97 -2.28 29.70
C TYR A 205 12.37 -2.87 29.71
N GLU A 206 13.34 -2.02 29.96
CA GLU A 206 14.75 -2.41 30.06
C GLU A 206 15.35 -1.81 31.34
N ALA A 207 16.03 -2.65 32.14
CA ALA A 207 16.67 -2.27 33.39
C ALA A 207 18.12 -2.72 33.48
#